data_26ac0f2aa06a64fc763b75c1b1076ad1
#
_entry.id   26ac0f2aa06a64fc763b75c1b1076ad1
#
_cell.length_a   1.000
_cell.length_b   1.000
_cell.length_c   1.000
_cell.angle_alpha   90.00
_cell.angle_beta   90.00
_cell.angle_gamma   90.00
#
_symmetry.space_group_name_H-M   'P 1'
#
loop_
_entity.id
_entity.type
_entity.pdbx_description
1 polymer ?
#
loop_
_entity_poly.entity_id
_entity_poly.type
_entity_poly.pdbx_seq_one_letter_code
_entity_poly.pdbx_strand_id
1 'polypeptide(L)'
;RRGTQHHLGMINYMLAAVVDDAYQGINQVVRGLDILPLTIPQLILADYLQLPLVARYYHLPLLLNEQGQKLSKQTLAEPIAPYSAQSLIQLSLNLLGQPPVDMDNPRVMLAQAITQWDSRPLIGQTERICPTIPTLLENLSQS
;
A
#
# COMPACT_ATOMS: atom_id res chain seq x y z
N ARG A 1 -26.99 22.11 -10.01
CA ARG A 1 -26.09 22.37 -8.87
C ARG A 1 -25.56 21.06 -8.24
N ARG A 2 -24.93 20.15 -9.01
CA ARG A 2 -24.31 18.90 -8.48
C ARG A 2 -22.82 18.77 -8.82
N GLY A 3 -22.16 19.84 -9.27
CA GLY A 3 -20.79 19.77 -9.80
C GLY A 3 -19.64 20.19 -8.85
N THR A 4 -19.94 20.77 -7.69
CA THR A 4 -18.92 21.43 -6.85
C THR A 4 -18.41 20.60 -5.66
N GLN A 5 -19.12 19.53 -5.27
CA GLN A 5 -18.73 18.76 -4.07
C GLN A 5 -17.52 17.82 -4.27
N HIS A 6 -17.31 17.29 -5.49
CA HIS A 6 -16.19 16.39 -5.73
C HIS A 6 -14.80 17.07 -5.78
N HIS A 7 -14.75 18.33 -6.23
CA HIS A 7 -13.48 19.07 -6.27
C HIS A 7 -13.04 19.56 -4.88
N LEU A 8 -13.97 19.96 -4.03
CA LEU A 8 -13.66 20.37 -2.65
C LEU A 8 -13.11 19.22 -1.81
N GLY A 9 -13.61 17.99 -1.97
CA GLY A 9 -13.13 16.82 -1.24
C GLY A 9 -11.67 16.44 -1.62
N MET A 10 -11.29 16.56 -2.89
CA MET A 10 -9.93 16.28 -3.34
C MET A 10 -8.91 17.33 -2.88
N ILE A 11 -9.29 18.60 -2.89
CA ILE A 11 -8.46 19.69 -2.37
C ILE A 11 -8.24 19.50 -0.86
N ASN A 12 -9.28 19.16 -0.12
CA ASN A 12 -9.16 18.88 1.32
C ASN A 12 -8.23 17.71 1.64
N TYR A 13 -8.29 16.61 0.87
CA TYR A 13 -7.38 15.47 1.07
C TYR A 13 -5.91 15.86 0.87
N MET A 14 -5.59 16.52 -0.23
CA MET A 14 -4.21 16.91 -0.51
C MET A 14 -3.65 17.88 0.53
N LEU A 15 -4.44 18.89 0.89
CA LEU A 15 -4.04 19.86 1.89
C LEU A 15 -3.90 19.20 3.27
N ALA A 16 -4.86 18.37 3.67
CA ALA A 16 -4.80 17.66 4.94
C ALA A 16 -3.56 16.76 5.03
N ALA A 17 -3.29 15.94 4.00
CA ALA A 17 -2.14 15.06 3.99
C ALA A 17 -0.81 15.85 4.14
N VAL A 18 -0.66 16.95 3.41
CA VAL A 18 0.58 17.75 3.45
C VAL A 18 0.77 18.43 4.81
N VAL A 19 -0.31 19.02 5.36
CA VAL A 19 -0.24 19.72 6.66
C VAL A 19 -0.06 18.74 7.81
N ASP A 20 -0.78 17.61 7.79
CA ASP A 20 -0.70 16.60 8.85
C ASP A 20 0.67 15.91 8.86
N ASP A 21 1.21 15.55 7.69
CA ASP A 21 2.55 14.97 7.56
C ASP A 21 3.61 15.94 8.10
N ALA A 22 3.53 17.21 7.75
CA ALA A 22 4.45 18.23 8.25
C ALA A 22 4.32 18.41 9.77
N TYR A 23 3.11 18.50 10.30
CA TYR A 23 2.85 18.66 11.74
C TYR A 23 3.35 17.47 12.55
N GLN A 24 3.21 16.25 12.03
CA GLN A 24 3.65 15.02 12.67
C GLN A 24 5.14 14.71 12.45
N GLY A 25 5.84 15.52 11.68
CA GLY A 25 7.26 15.32 11.36
C GLY A 25 7.50 14.08 10.50
N ILE A 26 6.55 13.71 9.65
CA ILE A 26 6.68 12.57 8.73
C ILE A 26 7.76 12.88 7.70
N ASN A 27 8.77 12.05 7.63
CA ASN A 27 9.88 12.19 6.69
C ASN A 27 9.92 11.06 5.64
N GLN A 28 9.06 10.05 5.79
CA GLN A 28 8.99 8.89 4.90
C GLN A 28 7.55 8.42 4.76
N VAL A 29 7.07 8.27 3.52
CA VAL A 29 5.71 7.82 3.19
C VAL A 29 5.76 6.54 2.38
N VAL A 30 4.99 5.53 2.80
CA VAL A 30 4.76 4.28 2.05
C VAL A 30 3.28 4.21 1.71
N ARG A 31 2.96 4.06 0.42
CA ARG A 31 1.56 4.07 -0.05
C ARG A 31 1.38 3.33 -1.37
N GLY A 32 0.16 3.15 -1.83
CA GLY A 32 -0.12 2.53 -3.14
C GLY A 32 0.30 3.40 -4.32
N LEU A 33 0.67 2.76 -5.41
CA LEU A 33 1.08 3.44 -6.66
C LEU A 33 -0.04 4.27 -7.30
N ASP A 34 -1.30 3.98 -7.00
CA ASP A 34 -2.45 4.76 -7.48
C ASP A 34 -2.43 6.23 -7.03
N ILE A 35 -1.72 6.54 -5.96
CA ILE A 35 -1.56 7.90 -5.44
C ILE A 35 -0.28 8.57 -5.98
N LEU A 36 0.56 7.88 -6.76
CA LEU A 36 1.77 8.46 -7.34
C LEU A 36 1.54 9.79 -8.08
N PRO A 37 0.46 9.97 -8.88
CA PRO A 37 0.20 11.25 -9.55
C PRO A 37 0.03 12.44 -8.60
N LEU A 38 -0.33 12.20 -7.34
CA LEU A 38 -0.47 13.25 -6.33
C LEU A 38 0.83 13.63 -5.63
N THR A 39 1.92 12.87 -5.83
CA THR A 39 3.19 13.12 -5.13
C THR A 39 3.79 14.48 -5.49
N ILE A 40 3.90 14.79 -6.77
CA ILE A 40 4.45 16.09 -7.22
C ILE A 40 3.56 17.27 -6.78
N PRO A 41 2.23 17.24 -6.98
CA PRO A 41 1.36 18.27 -6.43
C PRO A 41 1.48 18.48 -4.92
N GLN A 42 1.65 17.40 -4.13
CA GLN A 42 1.86 17.50 -2.68
C GLN A 42 3.19 18.15 -2.33
N LEU A 43 4.27 17.81 -3.03
CA LEU A 43 5.58 18.47 -2.85
C LEU A 43 5.52 19.96 -3.17
N ILE A 44 4.89 20.33 -4.29
CA ILE A 44 4.71 21.74 -4.67
C ILE A 44 3.88 22.49 -3.63
N LEU A 45 2.81 21.86 -3.11
CA LEU A 45 1.96 22.45 -2.07
C LEU A 45 2.73 22.66 -0.76
N ALA A 46 3.53 21.68 -0.34
CA ALA A 46 4.35 21.79 0.87
C ALA A 46 5.39 22.92 0.73
N ASP A 47 6.05 23.01 -0.41
CA ASP A 47 7.01 24.09 -0.70
C ASP A 47 6.32 25.47 -0.70
N TYR A 48 5.18 25.60 -1.37
CA TYR A 48 4.39 26.83 -1.38
C TYR A 48 3.95 27.28 0.01
N LEU A 49 3.61 26.33 0.88
CA LEU A 49 3.21 26.57 2.27
C LEU A 49 4.42 26.72 3.21
N GLN A 50 5.64 26.63 2.71
CA GLN A 50 6.89 26.66 3.48
C GLN A 50 6.91 25.58 4.60
N LEU A 51 6.35 24.41 4.33
CA LEU A 51 6.32 23.27 5.24
C LEU A 51 7.51 22.34 4.98
N PRO A 52 7.95 21.55 5.98
CA PRO A 52 8.97 20.53 5.78
C PRO A 52 8.53 19.53 4.69
N LEU A 53 9.44 19.22 3.76
CA LEU A 53 9.19 18.25 2.71
C LEU A 53 9.42 16.83 3.22
N VAL A 54 8.54 15.91 2.83
CA VAL A 54 8.76 14.49 2.99
C VAL A 54 9.99 14.08 2.17
N ALA A 55 10.98 13.48 2.84
CA ALA A 55 12.27 13.16 2.21
C ALA A 55 12.21 11.97 1.26
N ARG A 56 11.29 11.03 1.49
CA ARG A 56 11.19 9.77 0.73
C ARG A 56 9.75 9.33 0.55
N TYR A 57 9.42 8.94 -0.69
CA TYR A 57 8.16 8.30 -1.04
C TYR A 57 8.42 6.91 -1.62
N TYR A 58 7.71 5.91 -1.11
CA TYR A 58 7.69 4.55 -1.64
C TYR A 58 6.28 4.23 -2.12
N HIS A 59 6.17 3.79 -3.36
CA HIS A 59 4.89 3.42 -3.96
C HIS A 59 4.89 1.91 -4.20
N LEU A 60 4.02 1.21 -3.47
CA LEU A 60 3.84 -0.23 -3.61
C LEU A 60 3.03 -0.56 -4.86
N PRO A 61 3.32 -1.71 -5.52
CA PRO A 61 2.59 -2.13 -6.70
C PRO A 61 1.08 -2.25 -6.42
N LEU A 62 0.26 -1.99 -7.43
CA LEU A 62 -1.16 -2.24 -7.37
C LEU A 62 -1.44 -3.73 -7.47
N LEU A 63 -2.40 -4.21 -6.68
CA LEU A 63 -2.92 -5.55 -6.82
C LEU A 63 -4.05 -5.56 -7.84
N LEU A 64 -3.91 -6.42 -8.85
CA LEU A 64 -4.89 -6.62 -9.91
C LEU A 64 -5.49 -8.01 -9.79
N ASN A 65 -6.75 -8.16 -10.20
CA ASN A 65 -7.35 -9.48 -10.41
C ASN A 65 -6.80 -10.12 -11.70
N GLU A 66 -7.21 -11.34 -12.00
CA GLU A 66 -6.79 -12.07 -13.20
C GLU A 66 -7.21 -11.40 -14.52
N GLN A 67 -8.20 -10.52 -14.48
CA GLN A 67 -8.66 -9.72 -15.62
C GLN A 67 -7.91 -8.38 -15.75
N GLY A 68 -6.86 -8.15 -14.94
CA GLY A 68 -6.06 -6.92 -14.96
C GLY A 68 -6.75 -5.71 -14.34
N GLN A 69 -7.83 -5.89 -13.58
CA GLN A 69 -8.53 -4.80 -12.91
C GLN A 69 -7.99 -4.64 -11.47
N LYS A 70 -7.81 -3.39 -11.03
CA LYS A 70 -7.39 -3.08 -9.67
C LYS A 70 -8.35 -3.69 -8.64
N LEU A 71 -7.79 -4.40 -7.64
CA LEU A 71 -8.56 -4.86 -6.50
C LEU A 71 -9.05 -3.68 -5.67
N SER A 72 -10.36 -3.54 -5.59
CA SER A 72 -11.03 -2.45 -4.89
C SER A 72 -12.44 -2.86 -4.47
N LYS A 73 -13.10 -2.02 -3.67
CA LYS A 73 -14.52 -2.21 -3.35
C LYS A 73 -15.41 -2.20 -4.60
N GLN A 74 -15.03 -1.44 -5.64
CA GLN A 74 -15.78 -1.35 -6.89
C GLN A 74 -15.67 -2.62 -7.73
N THR A 75 -14.54 -3.34 -7.63
CA THR A 75 -14.32 -4.62 -8.33
C THR A 75 -14.67 -5.83 -7.45
N LEU A 76 -15.45 -5.62 -6.38
CA LEU A 76 -15.92 -6.67 -5.46
C LEU A 76 -14.75 -7.49 -4.88
N ALA A 77 -13.63 -6.84 -4.55
CA ALA A 77 -12.51 -7.49 -3.89
C ALA A 77 -12.97 -8.19 -2.61
N GLU A 78 -12.49 -9.42 -2.43
CA GLU A 78 -12.87 -10.26 -1.30
C GLU A 78 -12.47 -9.61 0.05
N PRO A 79 -13.36 -9.65 1.06
CA PRO A 79 -13.03 -9.16 2.39
C PRO A 79 -11.93 -10.00 3.05
N ILE A 80 -10.99 -9.36 3.72
CA ILE A 80 -9.91 -10.05 4.45
C ILE A 80 -10.33 -10.54 5.84
N ALA A 81 -11.45 -10.07 6.37
CA ALA A 81 -11.91 -10.39 7.72
C ALA A 81 -12.06 -11.91 8.06
N PRO A 82 -12.41 -12.79 7.12
CA PRO A 82 -12.50 -14.24 7.39
C PRO A 82 -11.15 -14.92 7.63
N TYR A 83 -10.02 -14.29 7.28
CA TYR A 83 -8.71 -14.91 7.30
C TYR A 83 -7.91 -14.57 8.55
N SER A 84 -7.06 -15.51 9.01
CA SER A 84 -6.20 -15.26 10.16
C SER A 84 -5.13 -14.19 9.84
N ALA A 85 -4.70 -13.47 10.87
CA ALA A 85 -3.62 -12.49 10.71
C ALA A 85 -2.33 -13.13 10.19
N GLN A 86 -2.03 -14.37 10.64
CA GLN A 86 -0.87 -15.12 10.18
C GLN A 86 -0.92 -15.41 8.69
N SER A 87 -2.06 -15.92 8.20
CA SER A 87 -2.27 -16.19 6.78
C SER A 87 -2.14 -14.92 5.94
N LEU A 88 -2.69 -13.81 6.42
CA LEU A 88 -2.61 -12.52 5.73
C LEU A 88 -1.18 -11.95 5.71
N ILE A 89 -0.37 -12.17 6.74
CA ILE A 89 1.05 -11.79 6.75
C ILE A 89 1.81 -12.60 5.70
N GLN A 90 1.67 -13.93 5.67
CA GLN A 90 2.33 -14.76 4.64
C GLN A 90 1.93 -14.35 3.23
N LEU A 91 0.64 -14.14 3.01
CA LEU A 91 0.11 -13.68 1.73
C LEU A 91 0.72 -12.33 1.33
N SER A 92 0.77 -11.38 2.27
CA SER A 92 1.34 -10.05 2.01
C SER A 92 2.82 -10.13 1.67
N LEU A 93 3.59 -10.95 2.39
CA LEU A 93 5.01 -11.18 2.10
C LEU A 93 5.20 -11.78 0.71
N ASN A 94 4.41 -12.78 0.35
CA ASN A 94 4.45 -13.39 -0.99
C ASN A 94 4.15 -12.36 -2.09
N LEU A 95 3.07 -11.59 -1.93
CA LEU A 95 2.69 -10.53 -2.88
C LEU A 95 3.75 -9.42 -2.99
N LEU A 96 4.51 -9.18 -1.93
CA LEU A 96 5.62 -8.22 -1.94
C LEU A 96 6.94 -8.85 -2.40
N GLY A 97 6.96 -10.15 -2.75
CA GLY A 97 8.16 -10.86 -3.17
C GLY A 97 9.19 -11.01 -2.05
N GLN A 98 8.71 -11.05 -0.80
CA GLN A 98 9.55 -11.23 0.38
C GLN A 98 9.69 -12.70 0.75
N PRO A 99 10.78 -13.10 1.44
CA PRO A 99 10.91 -14.44 1.98
C PRO A 99 9.75 -14.78 2.92
N PRO A 100 9.31 -16.06 2.96
CA PRO A 100 8.34 -16.51 3.94
C PRO A 100 8.92 -16.44 5.36
N VAL A 101 8.06 -16.38 6.35
CA VAL A 101 8.41 -16.42 7.77
C VAL A 101 7.76 -17.62 8.44
N ASP A 102 8.30 -18.05 9.57
CA ASP A 102 7.70 -19.16 10.34
C ASP A 102 6.31 -18.77 10.88
N MET A 103 5.40 -19.73 10.91
CA MET A 103 4.06 -19.51 11.46
C MET A 103 4.12 -19.41 12.98
N ASP A 104 3.85 -18.20 13.48
CA ASP A 104 3.90 -17.86 14.91
C ASP A 104 2.89 -16.74 15.23
N ASN A 105 3.01 -16.16 16.40
CA ASN A 105 2.29 -14.94 16.74
C ASN A 105 2.59 -13.83 15.70
N PRO A 106 1.59 -13.05 15.24
CA PRO A 106 1.76 -12.02 14.22
C PRO A 106 2.90 -11.03 14.49
N ARG A 107 3.17 -10.68 15.76
CA ARG A 107 4.30 -9.80 16.11
C ARG A 107 5.66 -10.45 15.85
N VAL A 108 5.79 -11.75 16.14
CA VAL A 108 7.02 -12.51 15.88
C VAL A 108 7.23 -12.63 14.37
N MET A 109 6.18 -12.98 13.63
CA MET A 109 6.23 -13.05 12.17
C MET A 109 6.66 -11.72 11.54
N LEU A 110 6.10 -10.61 11.98
CA LEU A 110 6.49 -9.28 11.48
C LEU A 110 7.93 -8.91 11.87
N ALA A 111 8.38 -9.25 13.08
CA ALA A 111 9.75 -9.03 13.50
C ALA A 111 10.74 -9.82 12.62
N GLN A 112 10.45 -11.09 12.34
CA GLN A 112 11.23 -11.91 11.42
C GLN A 112 11.24 -11.33 10.01
N ALA A 113 10.08 -10.93 9.48
CA ALA A 113 9.97 -10.31 8.17
C ALA A 113 10.80 -9.02 8.04
N ILE A 114 10.85 -8.21 9.09
CA ILE A 114 11.67 -6.98 9.12
C ILE A 114 13.16 -7.32 9.00
N THR A 115 13.65 -8.35 9.69
CA THR A 115 15.07 -8.71 9.66
C THR A 115 15.56 -9.24 8.33
N GLN A 116 14.67 -9.82 7.52
CA GLN A 116 15.00 -10.38 6.20
C GLN A 116 14.42 -9.59 5.03
N TRP A 117 13.92 -8.36 5.31
CA TRP A 117 13.30 -7.52 4.29
C TRP A 117 14.27 -7.17 3.16
N ASP A 118 13.84 -7.40 1.94
CA ASP A 118 14.55 -6.99 0.73
C ASP A 118 13.65 -6.14 -0.18
N SER A 119 14.03 -4.90 -0.40
CA SER A 119 13.26 -4.01 -1.29
C SER A 119 13.50 -4.24 -2.79
N ARG A 120 14.54 -4.99 -3.17
CA ARG A 120 14.91 -5.22 -4.58
C ARG A 120 13.81 -5.84 -5.43
N PRO A 121 13.02 -6.81 -4.95
CA PRO A 121 11.89 -7.36 -5.71
C PRO A 121 10.77 -6.36 -6.03
N LEU A 122 10.75 -5.21 -5.36
CA LEU A 122 9.73 -4.17 -5.56
C LEU A 122 10.16 -3.08 -6.53
N ILE A 123 11.46 -2.98 -6.84
CA ILE A 123 12.01 -1.94 -7.70
C ILE A 123 11.47 -2.11 -9.13
N GLY A 124 10.82 -1.05 -9.63
CA GLY A 124 10.23 -1.03 -10.98
C GLY A 124 8.92 -1.83 -11.12
N GLN A 125 8.42 -2.42 -10.06
CA GLN A 125 7.14 -3.12 -10.07
C GLN A 125 5.99 -2.11 -9.93
N THR A 126 5.10 -2.09 -10.91
CA THR A 126 3.91 -1.21 -10.88
C THR A 126 2.65 -1.96 -10.50
N GLU A 127 2.58 -3.25 -10.83
CA GLU A 127 1.39 -4.08 -10.70
C GLU A 127 1.76 -5.51 -10.34
N ARG A 128 0.88 -6.20 -9.62
CA ARG A 128 0.95 -7.63 -9.33
C ARG A 128 -0.41 -8.26 -9.45
N ILE A 129 -0.45 -9.38 -10.14
CA ILE A 129 -1.67 -10.20 -10.18
C ILE A 129 -1.84 -10.87 -8.82
N CYS A 130 -3.01 -10.67 -8.25
CA CYS A 130 -3.45 -11.28 -7.01
C CYS A 130 -4.66 -12.17 -7.35
N PRO A 131 -4.47 -13.47 -7.49
CA PRO A 131 -5.60 -14.42 -7.56
C PRO A 131 -6.50 -14.29 -6.32
N THR A 132 -7.54 -15.08 -6.25
CA THR A 132 -8.37 -15.07 -5.03
C THR A 132 -7.54 -15.46 -3.80
N ILE A 133 -7.89 -14.91 -2.65
CA ILE A 133 -7.18 -15.21 -1.38
C ILE A 133 -7.12 -16.71 -1.10
N PRO A 134 -8.20 -17.52 -1.28
CA PRO A 134 -8.13 -18.97 -1.12
C PRO A 134 -7.06 -19.62 -1.99
N THR A 135 -7.02 -19.31 -3.26
CA THR A 135 -6.02 -19.86 -4.20
C THR A 135 -4.59 -19.54 -3.77
N LEU A 136 -4.35 -18.32 -3.29
CA LEU A 136 -3.02 -17.91 -2.82
C LEU A 136 -2.62 -18.66 -1.54
N LEU A 137 -3.55 -18.87 -0.61
CA LEU A 137 -3.29 -19.61 0.62
C LEU A 137 -3.05 -21.11 0.36
N GLU A 138 -3.76 -21.70 -0.61
CA GLU A 138 -3.50 -23.07 -1.06
C GLU A 138 -2.09 -23.22 -1.64
N ASN A 139 -1.66 -22.30 -2.49
CA ASN A 139 -0.32 -22.29 -3.07
C ASN A 139 0.78 -22.16 -2.01
N LEU A 140 0.57 -21.35 -0.97
CA LEU A 140 1.51 -21.19 0.13
C LEU A 140 1.61 -22.45 1.03
N SER A 141 0.57 -23.27 1.09
CA SER A 141 0.57 -24.51 1.87
C SER A 141 1.29 -25.67 1.16
N GLN A 142 1.58 -25.54 -0.12
CA GLN A 142 2.25 -26.56 -0.95
C GLN A 142 3.75 -26.25 -1.18
N SER A 143 4.23 -25.11 -0.71
CA SER A 143 5.62 -24.64 -0.85
C SER A 143 6.42 -24.89 0.42
#